data_61be5272c87070469e53bd2319604142
#
_entry.id   61be5272c87070469e53bd2319604142
#
_cell.length_a   1.000
_cell.length_b   1.000
_cell.length_c   1.000
_cell.angle_alpha   90.00
_cell.angle_beta   90.00
_cell.angle_gamma   90.00
#
_symmetry.space_group_name_H-M   'P 1'
#
loop_
_entity.id
_entity.type
_entity.pdbx_description
1 polymer ?
#
loop_
_entity_poly.entity_id
_entity_poly.type
_entity_poly.pdbx_seq_one_letter_code
_entity_poly.pdbx_strand_id
1 'polypeptide(L)'
;MNKEYITAEMLMERNNMQPHVENGSFVEKHYKADPAERAASGLIYYYVAPEEITEFHRIDCDEYWCFTAGTPLSIWIIDENGVLSRTKFGITEDCEPVVYFKKGVIFASKSLSKDEGTFLSCITVPRFSPAGFELFGREEMISKFPETESFYE
;
A
#
# COMPACT_ATOMS: atom_id res chain seq x y z
N MET A 1 22.53 25.70 7.63
CA MET A 1 21.25 25.26 8.21
C MET A 1 21.14 23.74 8.04
N ASN A 2 21.14 23.00 9.13
CA ASN A 2 20.84 21.58 9.06
C ASN A 2 19.35 21.46 8.76
N LYS A 3 19.00 20.96 7.58
CA LYS A 3 17.62 20.56 7.30
C LYS A 3 17.38 19.28 8.10
N GLU A 4 16.53 19.36 9.11
CA GLU A 4 16.02 18.18 9.76
C GLU A 4 15.05 17.51 8.78
N TYR A 5 15.39 16.31 8.33
CA TYR A 5 14.53 15.51 7.48
C TYR A 5 13.60 14.69 8.38
N ILE A 6 12.30 14.76 8.09
CA ILE A 6 11.33 13.90 8.74
C ILE A 6 11.48 12.49 8.16
N THR A 7 11.67 11.50 9.05
CA THR A 7 11.74 10.10 8.67
C THR A 7 10.34 9.46 8.61
N ALA A 8 10.23 8.33 7.92
CA ALA A 8 9.01 7.54 7.91
C ALA A 8 8.57 7.15 9.32
N GLU A 9 9.52 6.74 10.16
CA GLU A 9 9.30 6.32 11.54
C GLU A 9 8.78 7.46 12.41
N MET A 10 9.30 8.67 12.26
CA MET A 10 8.82 9.85 12.97
C MET A 10 7.36 10.18 12.60
N LEU A 11 7.02 10.06 11.32
CA LEU A 11 5.65 10.26 10.86
C LEU A 11 4.71 9.17 11.38
N MET A 12 5.15 7.93 11.38
CA MET A 12 4.39 6.80 11.91
C MET A 12 4.11 6.98 13.41
N GLU A 13 5.13 7.28 14.20
CA GLU A 13 5.01 7.44 15.65
C GLU A 13 4.05 8.57 16.05
N ARG A 14 4.14 9.71 15.39
CA ARG A 14 3.30 10.87 15.74
C ARG A 14 1.83 10.76 15.29
N ASN A 15 1.47 9.77 14.48
CA ASN A 15 0.12 9.60 13.95
C ASN A 15 -0.71 8.50 14.64
N ASN A 16 -0.18 7.83 15.67
CA ASN A 16 -0.90 6.78 16.40
C ASN A 16 -1.51 5.71 15.48
N MET A 17 -0.68 5.16 14.59
CA MET A 17 -1.13 4.21 13.58
C MET A 17 -1.39 2.83 14.19
N GLN A 18 -2.34 2.11 13.63
CA GLN A 18 -2.73 0.77 14.06
C GLN A 18 -2.48 -0.26 12.96
N PRO A 19 -2.30 -1.56 13.33
CA PRO A 19 -2.05 -2.61 12.34
C PRO A 19 -3.18 -2.74 11.31
N HIS A 20 -2.81 -2.99 10.05
CA HIS A 20 -3.74 -3.31 8.97
C HIS A 20 -3.80 -4.83 8.77
N VAL A 21 -4.95 -5.35 8.30
CA VAL A 21 -5.15 -6.78 8.07
C VAL A 21 -4.21 -7.36 6.99
N GLU A 22 -3.77 -6.55 6.05
CA GLU A 22 -2.82 -6.92 5.00
C GLU A 22 -1.34 -6.76 5.41
N ASN A 23 -1.05 -6.50 6.67
CA ASN A 23 0.18 -6.00 7.24
C ASN A 23 0.35 -4.49 7.01
N GLY A 24 1.44 -3.93 7.51
CA GLY A 24 1.59 -2.49 7.59
C GLY A 24 0.73 -1.89 8.70
N SER A 25 0.83 -0.59 8.85
CA SER A 25 0.07 0.19 9.83
C SER A 25 -0.62 1.36 9.15
N PHE A 26 -1.77 1.75 9.67
CA PHE A 26 -2.56 2.82 9.08
C PHE A 26 -3.28 3.68 10.10
N VAL A 27 -3.68 4.86 9.65
CA VAL A 27 -4.64 5.72 10.35
C VAL A 27 -5.47 6.45 9.31
N GLU A 28 -6.78 6.48 9.50
CA GLU A 28 -7.69 7.22 8.63
C GLU A 28 -7.63 8.71 8.95
N LYS A 29 -7.40 9.55 7.95
CA LYS A 29 -7.23 11.01 8.11
C LYS A 29 -8.38 11.80 7.53
N HIS A 30 -8.96 11.35 6.44
CA HIS A 30 -10.06 12.05 5.81
C HIS A 30 -11.01 11.11 5.10
N TYR A 31 -12.28 11.30 5.39
CA TYR A 31 -13.39 10.82 4.59
C TYR A 31 -14.56 11.77 4.79
N LYS A 32 -15.41 11.84 3.80
CA LYS A 32 -16.67 12.56 3.92
C LYS A 32 -17.80 11.54 3.78
N ALA A 33 -18.55 11.37 4.83
CA ALA A 33 -19.64 10.40 4.86
C ALA A 33 -20.98 11.06 5.20
N ASP A 34 -21.98 10.71 4.44
CA ASP A 34 -23.35 10.67 4.92
C ASP A 34 -23.50 9.31 5.64
N PRO A 35 -24.06 9.23 6.86
CA PRO A 35 -24.20 7.96 7.58
C PRO A 35 -24.95 6.88 6.79
N ALA A 36 -25.76 7.24 5.80
CA ALA A 36 -26.51 6.31 4.98
C ALA A 36 -25.80 5.87 3.70
N GLU A 37 -24.67 6.50 3.34
CA GLU A 37 -23.98 6.29 2.07
C GLU A 37 -22.50 6.08 2.26
N ARG A 38 -21.89 5.30 1.36
CA ARG A 38 -20.44 5.15 1.26
C ARG A 38 -19.84 6.47 0.81
N ALA A 39 -18.84 7.01 1.54
CA ALA A 39 -18.17 8.24 1.18
C ALA A 39 -17.55 8.15 -0.23
N ALA A 40 -17.55 9.27 -0.95
CA ALA A 40 -17.01 9.37 -2.31
C ALA A 40 -15.51 9.11 -2.38
N SER A 41 -14.78 9.36 -1.29
CA SER A 41 -13.35 9.09 -1.19
C SER A 41 -12.94 8.90 0.27
N GLY A 42 -11.78 8.30 0.46
CA GLY A 42 -11.12 8.20 1.76
C GLY A 42 -9.62 8.41 1.62
N LEU A 43 -8.98 8.85 2.70
CA LEU A 43 -7.54 9.00 2.77
C LEU A 43 -7.03 8.38 4.06
N ILE A 44 -6.04 7.49 3.94
CA ILE A 44 -5.29 6.97 5.06
C ILE A 44 -3.83 7.34 4.93
N TYR A 45 -3.15 7.49 6.08
CA TYR A 45 -1.70 7.34 6.13
C TYR A 45 -1.39 5.87 6.32
N TYR A 46 -0.36 5.40 5.65
CA TYR A 46 0.05 4.01 5.64
C TYR A 46 1.57 3.92 5.87
N TYR A 47 1.98 2.96 6.67
CA TYR A 47 3.39 2.73 6.98
C TYR A 47 3.72 1.26 6.80
N VAL A 48 4.80 1.00 6.06
CA VAL A 48 5.38 -0.33 5.87
C VAL A 48 6.74 -0.35 6.54
N ALA A 49 6.90 -1.24 7.51
CA ALA A 49 8.13 -1.35 8.29
C ALA A 49 9.28 -1.93 7.45
N PRO A 50 10.55 -1.76 7.91
CA PRO A 50 11.68 -2.44 7.29
C PRO A 50 11.44 -3.95 7.17
N GLU A 51 11.82 -4.53 6.03
CA GLU A 51 11.68 -5.96 5.70
C GLU A 51 10.23 -6.48 5.62
N GLU A 52 9.23 -5.63 5.90
CA GLU A 52 7.83 -6.04 5.87
C GLU A 52 7.32 -6.22 4.43
N ILE A 53 6.44 -7.18 4.26
CA ILE A 53 5.61 -7.33 3.06
C ILE A 53 4.17 -6.99 3.43
N THR A 54 3.43 -6.40 2.48
CA THR A 54 1.97 -6.30 2.58
C THR A 54 1.38 -7.38 1.66
N GLU A 55 0.38 -8.09 2.15
CA GLU A 55 -0.17 -9.25 1.47
C GLU A 55 -0.91 -8.88 0.19
N PHE A 56 -0.92 -9.80 -0.76
CA PHE A 56 -1.74 -9.65 -1.96
C PHE A 56 -3.21 -9.53 -1.59
N HIS A 57 -3.84 -8.51 -2.12
CA HIS A 57 -5.25 -8.21 -1.86
C HIS A 57 -5.88 -7.51 -3.05
N ARG A 58 -7.19 -7.45 -3.04
CA ARG A 58 -8.01 -6.79 -4.05
C ARG A 58 -9.08 -5.95 -3.36
N ILE A 59 -9.33 -4.76 -3.87
CA ILE A 59 -10.39 -3.89 -3.36
C ILE A 59 -11.33 -3.47 -4.50
N ASP A 60 -12.51 -3.03 -4.12
CA ASP A 60 -13.55 -2.58 -5.06
C ASP A 60 -13.52 -1.07 -5.33
N CYS A 61 -12.36 -0.44 -5.11
CA CYS A 61 -12.14 0.98 -5.35
C CYS A 61 -10.90 1.20 -6.22
N ASP A 62 -10.86 2.34 -6.89
CA ASP A 62 -9.61 2.87 -7.42
C ASP A 62 -8.76 3.37 -6.25
N GLU A 63 -7.46 3.21 -6.32
CA GLU A 63 -6.55 3.61 -5.25
C GLU A 63 -5.31 4.31 -5.80
N TYR A 64 -4.87 5.34 -5.08
CA TYR A 64 -3.64 6.07 -5.38
C TYR A 64 -2.72 6.01 -4.17
N TRP A 65 -1.48 5.60 -4.39
CA TRP A 65 -0.43 5.69 -3.38
C TRP A 65 0.46 6.88 -3.70
N CYS A 66 0.65 7.75 -2.70
CA CYS A 66 1.50 8.93 -2.80
C CYS A 66 2.64 8.81 -1.79
N PHE A 67 3.87 8.78 -2.28
CA PHE A 67 5.06 8.64 -1.43
C PHE A 67 5.29 9.91 -0.60
N THR A 68 5.64 9.74 0.67
CA THR A 68 5.92 10.87 1.56
C THR A 68 7.34 10.83 2.11
N ALA A 69 7.76 9.71 2.69
CA ALA A 69 9.09 9.63 3.33
C ALA A 69 9.56 8.18 3.45
N GLY A 70 10.87 8.00 3.55
CA GLY A 70 11.49 6.73 3.82
C GLY A 70 12.09 6.07 2.60
N THR A 71 12.09 4.74 2.60
CA THR A 71 12.69 3.90 1.56
C THR A 71 11.67 3.52 0.49
N PRO A 72 12.12 3.20 -0.73
CA PRO A 72 11.23 2.68 -1.77
C PRO A 72 10.59 1.34 -1.40
N LEU A 73 9.41 1.09 -1.99
CA LEU A 73 8.75 -0.21 -2.00
C LEU A 73 8.82 -0.83 -3.40
N SER A 74 8.92 -2.15 -3.45
CA SER A 74 8.60 -2.91 -4.65
C SER A 74 7.11 -3.23 -4.64
N ILE A 75 6.38 -2.80 -5.66
CA ILE A 75 4.95 -3.05 -5.80
C ILE A 75 4.74 -4.08 -6.90
N TRP A 76 3.95 -5.10 -6.61
CA TRP A 76 3.59 -6.17 -7.52
C TRP A 76 2.10 -6.09 -7.80
N ILE A 77 1.75 -6.02 -9.09
CA ILE A 77 0.37 -5.86 -9.54
C ILE A 77 0.02 -6.97 -10.52
N ILE A 78 -1.11 -7.63 -10.29
CA ILE A 78 -1.68 -8.60 -11.23
C ILE A 78 -2.96 -7.98 -11.79
N ASP A 79 -2.97 -7.76 -13.09
CA ASP A 79 -4.10 -7.13 -13.76
C ASP A 79 -5.28 -8.09 -13.97
N GLU A 80 -6.35 -7.57 -14.57
CA GLU A 80 -7.57 -8.33 -14.85
C GLU A 80 -7.37 -9.51 -15.81
N ASN A 81 -6.26 -9.52 -16.57
CA ASN A 81 -5.88 -10.62 -17.47
C ASN A 81 -4.90 -11.61 -16.82
N GLY A 82 -4.58 -11.43 -15.54
CA GLY A 82 -3.63 -12.28 -14.82
C GLY A 82 -2.17 -11.96 -15.12
N VAL A 83 -1.87 -10.81 -15.72
CA VAL A 83 -0.51 -10.41 -16.06
C VAL A 83 0.14 -9.68 -14.89
N LEU A 84 1.28 -10.21 -14.44
CA LEU A 84 2.08 -9.62 -13.37
C LEU A 84 2.95 -8.48 -13.93
N SER A 85 2.91 -7.36 -13.24
CA SER A 85 3.86 -6.26 -13.43
C SER A 85 4.44 -5.83 -12.10
N ARG A 86 5.61 -5.18 -12.14
CA ARG A 86 6.32 -4.68 -10.95
C ARG A 86 6.70 -3.23 -11.19
N THR A 87 6.62 -2.44 -10.12
CA THR A 87 7.12 -1.06 -10.14
C THR A 87 7.80 -0.74 -8.81
N LYS A 88 8.74 0.18 -8.83
CA LYS A 88 9.32 0.74 -7.60
C LYS A 88 8.60 2.03 -7.28
N PHE A 89 8.20 2.16 -6.03
CA PHE A 89 7.47 3.28 -5.49
C PHE A 89 8.37 4.07 -4.54
N GLY A 90 8.58 5.35 -4.80
CA GLY A 90 9.47 6.19 -4.01
C GLY A 90 9.83 7.47 -4.75
N ILE A 91 10.92 8.12 -4.32
CA ILE A 91 11.40 9.37 -4.92
C ILE A 91 12.84 9.28 -5.42
N THR A 92 13.41 8.09 -5.49
CA THR A 92 14.70 7.90 -6.13
C THR A 92 14.54 7.80 -7.65
N GLU A 93 15.65 7.89 -8.38
CA GLU A 93 15.68 8.06 -9.83
C GLU A 93 14.89 7.01 -10.62
N ASP A 94 14.83 5.78 -10.11
CA ASP A 94 14.13 4.66 -10.74
C ASP A 94 12.73 4.38 -10.18
N CYS A 95 12.20 5.31 -9.38
CA CYS A 95 10.92 5.14 -8.69
C CYS A 95 9.82 6.05 -9.23
N GLU A 96 8.58 5.58 -9.09
CA GLU A 96 7.38 6.39 -9.30
C GLU A 96 6.90 6.94 -7.95
N PRO A 97 6.73 8.27 -7.81
CA PRO A 97 6.27 8.87 -6.56
C PRO A 97 4.77 8.69 -6.31
N VAL A 98 4.01 8.42 -7.35
CA VAL A 98 2.57 8.11 -7.27
C VAL A 98 2.30 6.85 -8.09
N VAL A 99 1.60 5.89 -7.49
CA VAL A 99 1.17 4.66 -8.19
C VAL A 99 -0.34 4.57 -8.12
N TYR A 100 -0.95 4.27 -9.26
CA TYR A 100 -2.38 4.07 -9.40
C TYR A 100 -2.71 2.59 -9.49
N PHE A 101 -3.69 2.17 -8.70
CA PHE A 101 -4.24 0.81 -8.74
C PHE A 101 -5.69 0.89 -9.22
N LYS A 102 -5.93 0.32 -10.40
CA LYS A 102 -7.29 0.23 -10.92
C LYS A 102 -8.13 -0.67 -10.02
N LYS A 103 -9.36 -0.31 -9.80
CA LYS A 103 -10.36 -1.15 -9.14
C LYS A 103 -10.28 -2.61 -9.63
N GLY A 104 -10.16 -3.55 -8.69
CA GLY A 104 -10.20 -4.98 -8.99
C GLY A 104 -8.86 -5.63 -9.31
N VAL A 105 -7.76 -4.89 -9.42
CA VAL A 105 -6.43 -5.51 -9.56
C VAL A 105 -5.98 -6.12 -8.22
N ILE A 106 -5.15 -7.16 -8.30
CA ILE A 106 -4.53 -7.77 -7.13
C ILE A 106 -3.16 -7.16 -6.96
N PHE A 107 -2.81 -6.68 -5.77
CA PHE A 107 -1.51 -6.06 -5.56
C PHE A 107 -0.97 -6.28 -4.16
N ALA A 108 0.35 -6.17 -4.05
CA ALA A 108 1.10 -6.31 -2.83
C ALA A 108 2.35 -5.43 -2.88
N SER A 109 2.96 -5.20 -1.74
CA SER A 109 4.20 -4.44 -1.67
C SER A 109 5.23 -5.11 -0.76
N LYS A 110 6.50 -4.82 -1.03
CA LYS A 110 7.63 -5.36 -0.29
C LYS A 110 8.62 -4.25 0.01
N SER A 111 8.99 -4.12 1.28
CA SER A 111 10.06 -3.20 1.68
C SER A 111 11.39 -3.59 1.02
N LEU A 112 12.12 -2.59 0.57
CA LEU A 112 13.46 -2.77 -0.03
C LEU A 112 14.58 -2.41 0.93
N SER A 113 14.28 -2.18 2.20
CA SER A 113 15.29 -1.81 3.21
C SER A 113 15.17 -2.65 4.47
N LYS A 114 16.30 -2.85 5.13
CA LYS A 114 16.39 -3.47 6.47
C LYS A 114 16.36 -2.46 7.60
N ASP A 115 16.57 -1.19 7.28
CA ASP A 115 16.85 -0.15 8.29
C ASP A 115 15.76 0.90 8.36
N GLU A 116 15.08 1.17 7.26
CA GLU A 116 14.12 2.26 7.15
C GLU A 116 12.80 1.78 6.53
N GLY A 117 11.69 2.22 7.11
CA GLY A 117 10.35 1.97 6.57
C GLY A 117 9.93 2.97 5.51
N THR A 118 8.70 2.84 5.08
CA THR A 118 8.07 3.70 4.07
C THR A 118 6.80 4.29 4.63
N PHE A 119 6.68 5.61 4.55
CA PHE A 119 5.45 6.33 4.92
C PHE A 119 4.82 6.94 3.66
N LEU A 120 3.54 6.71 3.48
CA LEU A 120 2.80 7.11 2.28
C LEU A 120 1.36 7.50 2.62
N SER A 121 0.69 8.11 1.66
CA SER A 121 -0.75 8.36 1.72
C SER A 121 -1.44 7.48 0.69
N CYS A 122 -2.55 6.87 1.09
CA CYS A 122 -3.42 6.10 0.20
C CYS A 122 -4.76 6.80 0.07
N ILE A 123 -5.19 7.05 -1.17
CA ILE A 123 -6.49 7.64 -1.46
C ILE A 123 -7.31 6.61 -2.21
N THR A 124 -8.50 6.31 -1.72
CA THR A 124 -9.44 5.41 -2.40
C THR A 124 -10.68 6.13 -2.89
N VAL A 125 -11.21 5.70 -4.02
CA VAL A 125 -12.40 6.25 -4.65
C VAL A 125 -13.29 5.08 -5.12
N PRO A 126 -14.42 4.85 -4.46
CA PRO A 126 -14.92 5.45 -3.21
C PRO A 126 -14.10 5.07 -1.99
N ARG A 127 -14.50 5.52 -0.81
CA ARG A 127 -13.86 5.14 0.46
C ARG A 127 -13.76 3.62 0.58
N PHE A 128 -12.64 3.13 1.12
CA PHE A 128 -12.45 1.71 1.42
C PHE A 128 -13.60 1.15 2.27
N SER A 129 -14.03 -0.06 1.92
CA SER A 129 -15.03 -0.81 2.67
C SER A 129 -14.52 -2.22 2.91
N PRO A 130 -14.56 -2.74 4.16
CA PRO A 130 -14.18 -4.12 4.43
C PRO A 130 -14.97 -5.15 3.60
N ALA A 131 -16.22 -4.87 3.25
CA ALA A 131 -17.05 -5.74 2.42
C ALA A 131 -16.52 -5.88 0.98
N GLY A 132 -15.77 -4.89 0.48
CA GLY A 132 -15.16 -4.91 -0.85
C GLY A 132 -13.70 -5.34 -0.87
N PHE A 133 -13.19 -5.86 0.25
CA PHE A 133 -11.79 -6.27 0.41
C PHE A 133 -11.65 -7.78 0.36
N GLU A 134 -10.70 -8.27 -0.45
CA GLU A 134 -10.29 -9.68 -0.50
C GLU A 134 -8.80 -9.81 -0.20
N LEU A 135 -8.47 -10.71 0.72
CA LEU A 135 -7.09 -11.05 1.06
C LEU A 135 -6.73 -12.40 0.44
N PHE A 136 -5.55 -12.50 -0.17
CA PHE A 136 -5.06 -13.74 -0.80
C PHE A 136 -3.86 -14.28 -0.01
N GLY A 137 -3.95 -15.53 0.41
CA GLY A 137 -2.84 -16.21 1.10
C GLY A 137 -1.70 -16.60 0.16
N ARG A 138 -0.53 -16.85 0.74
CA ARG A 138 0.69 -17.24 0.01
C ARG A 138 0.46 -18.45 -0.89
N GLU A 139 -0.10 -19.55 -0.35
CA GLU A 139 -0.32 -20.77 -1.09
C GLU A 139 -1.28 -20.59 -2.27
N GLU A 140 -2.34 -19.82 -2.07
CA GLU A 140 -3.30 -19.49 -3.11
C GLU A 140 -2.64 -18.68 -4.24
N MET A 141 -1.85 -17.67 -3.89
CA MET A 141 -1.16 -16.84 -4.88
C MET A 141 -0.16 -17.65 -5.69
N ILE A 142 0.67 -18.45 -5.04
CA ILE A 142 1.66 -19.28 -5.74
C ILE A 142 0.97 -20.30 -6.65
N SER A 143 -0.15 -20.88 -6.22
CA SER A 143 -0.93 -21.82 -7.03
C SER A 143 -1.53 -21.16 -8.28
N LYS A 144 -2.12 -19.99 -8.13
CA LYS A 144 -2.76 -19.27 -9.25
C LYS A 144 -1.75 -18.52 -10.14
N PHE A 145 -0.71 -17.98 -9.52
CA PHE A 145 0.30 -17.14 -10.17
C PHE A 145 1.69 -17.58 -9.70
N PRO A 146 2.26 -18.66 -10.26
CA PRO A 146 3.54 -19.23 -9.80
C PRO A 146 4.70 -18.23 -9.72
N GLU A 147 4.70 -17.20 -10.56
CA GLU A 147 5.70 -16.15 -10.56
C GLU A 147 5.71 -15.30 -9.28
N THR A 148 4.65 -15.39 -8.46
CA THR A 148 4.59 -14.68 -7.17
C THR A 148 5.42 -15.35 -6.07
N GLU A 149 5.92 -16.56 -6.29
CA GLU A 149 6.74 -17.26 -5.29
C GLU A 149 7.94 -16.41 -4.84
N SER A 150 8.61 -15.75 -5.78
CA SER A 150 9.77 -14.92 -5.49
C SER A 150 9.45 -13.66 -4.67
N PHE A 151 8.21 -13.26 -4.62
CA PHE A 151 7.77 -12.16 -3.76
C PHE A 151 7.98 -12.47 -2.27
N TYR A 152 7.79 -13.72 -1.89
CA TYR A 152 7.85 -14.18 -0.50
C TYR A 152 9.26 -14.58 -0.02
N GLU A 153 10.22 -14.54 -0.91
CA GLU A 153 11.62 -14.88 -0.61
C GLU A 153 12.40 -13.73 0.06
#